data_d524e3025dd6983236b19c08f893a771
#
_entry.id   d524e3025dd6983236b19c08f893a771
#
_cell.length_a   1.000
_cell.length_b   1.000
_cell.length_c   1.000
_cell.angle_alpha   90.00
_cell.angle_beta   90.00
_cell.angle_gamma   90.00
#
_symmetry.space_group_name_H-M   'P 1'
#
loop_
_entity.id
_entity.type
_entity.pdbx_description
1 polymer ?
#
loop_
_entity_poly.entity_id
_entity_poly.type
_entity_poly.pdbx_seq_one_letter_code
_entity_poly.pdbx_strand_id
1 'polypeptide(L)'
;MDKYIYDNNNGLWYKLEGDYYIPCLELPAENEERNIGVWGCRHLRYIREYKKVFYTNLLTSGKLQSHLADVEEQAQKLFDRLIKQRAEHEGITEKLKAERPMLWIGRMNALREAVAETVNAEVIFV
;
A
#
# COMPACT_ATOMS: atom_id res chain seq x y z
N MET A 1 -22.91 20.78 -7.23
CA MET A 1 -22.63 19.34 -7.18
C MET A 1 -22.06 18.96 -5.85
N ASP A 2 -22.65 17.99 -5.22
CA ASP A 2 -22.13 17.54 -3.93
C ASP A 2 -20.85 16.78 -4.12
N LYS A 3 -19.85 17.09 -3.33
CA LYS A 3 -18.56 16.43 -3.37
C LYS A 3 -18.64 14.99 -2.89
N TYR A 4 -19.61 14.68 -2.04
CA TYR A 4 -19.86 13.35 -1.49
C TYR A 4 -21.29 12.93 -1.77
N ILE A 5 -21.45 11.69 -2.19
CA ILE A 5 -22.76 11.09 -2.43
C ILE A 5 -22.86 9.79 -1.64
N TYR A 6 -24.00 9.57 -0.99
CA TYR A 6 -24.29 8.33 -0.27
C TYR A 6 -25.16 7.43 -1.13
N ASP A 7 -24.73 6.20 -1.33
CA ASP A 7 -25.49 5.20 -2.06
C ASP A 7 -26.21 4.27 -1.07
N ASN A 8 -27.54 4.31 -1.11
CA ASN A 8 -28.38 3.50 -0.24
C ASN A 8 -28.34 2.01 -0.57
N ASN A 9 -27.96 1.66 -1.80
CA ASN A 9 -27.96 0.25 -2.24
C ASN A 9 -26.81 -0.54 -1.61
N ASN A 10 -25.65 0.07 -1.46
CA ASN A 10 -24.48 -0.61 -0.89
C ASN A 10 -24.00 0.01 0.42
N GLY A 11 -24.60 1.11 0.86
CA GLY A 11 -24.23 1.76 2.12
C GLY A 11 -22.87 2.45 2.11
N LEU A 12 -22.37 2.77 0.94
CA LEU A 12 -21.07 3.42 0.80
C LEU A 12 -21.22 4.89 0.42
N TRP A 13 -20.27 5.67 0.88
CA TRP A 13 -20.10 7.05 0.44
C TRP A 13 -19.16 7.07 -0.76
N TYR A 14 -19.43 7.99 -1.68
CA TYR A 14 -18.59 8.22 -2.85
C TYR A 14 -18.09 9.65 -2.86
N LYS A 15 -16.83 9.79 -3.18
CA LYS A 15 -16.18 11.09 -3.31
C LYS A 15 -15.99 11.40 -4.78
N LEU A 16 -16.30 12.63 -5.18
CA LEU A 16 -16.07 13.08 -6.54
C LEU A 16 -14.59 13.43 -6.73
N GLU A 17 -13.95 12.74 -7.66
CA GLU A 17 -12.60 13.05 -8.10
C GLU A 17 -12.58 13.22 -9.62
N GLY A 18 -12.37 14.45 -10.08
CA GLY A 18 -12.51 14.78 -11.48
C GLY A 18 -13.93 14.53 -11.94
N ASP A 19 -14.09 13.64 -12.92
CA ASP A 19 -15.40 13.28 -13.46
C ASP A 19 -15.96 11.97 -12.88
N TYR A 20 -15.28 11.38 -11.91
CA TYR A 20 -15.65 10.07 -11.36
C TYR A 20 -15.95 10.12 -9.89
N TYR A 21 -16.91 9.28 -9.47
CA TYR A 21 -17.17 9.04 -8.06
C TYR A 21 -16.40 7.80 -7.63
N ILE A 22 -15.55 7.97 -6.62
CA ILE A 22 -14.74 6.90 -6.06
C ILE A 22 -15.30 6.51 -4.71
N PRO A 23 -15.52 5.21 -4.44
CA PRO A 23 -16.01 4.78 -3.14
C PRO A 23 -15.11 5.23 -2.01
N CYS A 24 -15.68 5.88 -1.01
CA CYS A 24 -14.97 6.23 0.21
C CYS A 24 -15.01 5.03 1.13
N LEU A 25 -13.87 4.38 1.34
CA LEU A 25 -13.74 3.25 2.25
C LEU A 25 -13.74 3.70 3.70
N GLU A 26 -13.59 5.01 3.94
CA GLU A 26 -13.56 5.60 5.27
C GLU A 26 -14.72 6.57 5.44
N LEU A 27 -15.35 6.52 6.61
CA LEU A 27 -16.33 7.55 6.98
C LEU A 27 -15.59 8.85 7.28
N PRO A 28 -16.13 10.01 6.84
CA PRO A 28 -15.47 11.29 7.12
C PRO A 28 -15.28 11.58 8.62
N ALA A 29 -16.16 11.03 9.46
CA ALA A 29 -16.07 11.20 10.91
C ALA A 29 -15.00 10.32 11.55
N GLU A 30 -14.56 9.29 10.86
CA GLU A 30 -13.54 8.35 11.33
C GLU A 30 -12.22 8.60 10.62
N ASN A 31 -11.95 9.82 10.31
CA ASN A 31 -10.73 10.17 9.60
C ASN A 31 -9.53 9.81 10.45
N GLU A 32 -9.10 8.59 10.31
CA GLU A 32 -8.00 8.04 11.05
C GLU A 32 -6.69 8.69 10.63
N GLU A 33 -5.84 8.87 11.59
CA GLU A 33 -4.52 9.43 11.37
C GLU A 33 -3.62 8.51 10.56
N ARG A 34 -4.03 7.26 10.39
CA ARG A 34 -3.24 6.24 9.71
C ARG A 34 -3.66 6.14 8.26
N ASN A 35 -2.72 6.38 7.38
CA ASN A 35 -2.93 6.26 5.93
C ASN A 35 -2.57 4.87 5.45
N ILE A 36 -3.41 4.31 4.60
CA ILE A 36 -3.16 3.04 3.96
C ILE A 36 -2.62 3.33 2.56
N GLY A 37 -1.38 2.92 2.31
CA GLY A 37 -0.73 3.11 1.04
C GLY A 37 -0.84 1.91 0.11
N VAL A 38 0.11 1.81 -0.80
CA VAL A 38 0.14 0.75 -1.82
C VAL A 38 0.17 -0.65 -1.20
N TRP A 39 0.98 -0.84 -0.16
CA TRP A 39 1.13 -2.14 0.49
C TRP A 39 -0.16 -2.59 1.18
N GLY A 40 -0.79 -1.69 1.92
CA GLY A 40 -2.06 -1.99 2.58
C GLY A 40 -3.16 -2.30 1.58
N CYS A 41 -3.23 -1.56 0.48
CA CYS A 41 -4.21 -1.81 -0.58
C CYS A 41 -4.01 -3.17 -1.25
N ARG A 42 -2.77 -3.57 -1.49
CA ARG A 42 -2.46 -4.89 -2.05
C ARG A 42 -2.87 -6.01 -1.10
N HIS A 43 -2.58 -5.84 0.18
CA HIS A 43 -2.98 -6.81 1.20
C HIS A 43 -4.50 -6.93 1.31
N LEU A 44 -5.20 -5.80 1.29
CA LEU A 44 -6.67 -5.77 1.30
C LEU A 44 -7.24 -6.58 0.14
N ARG A 45 -6.73 -6.35 -1.06
CA ARG A 45 -7.16 -7.08 -2.25
C ARG A 45 -6.92 -8.57 -2.09
N TYR A 46 -5.76 -8.95 -1.58
CA TYR A 46 -5.39 -10.33 -1.38
C TYR A 46 -6.32 -11.05 -0.38
N ILE A 47 -6.52 -10.49 0.81
CA ILE A 47 -7.38 -11.13 1.81
C ILE A 47 -8.84 -11.16 1.38
N ARG A 48 -9.26 -10.18 0.61
CA ARG A 48 -10.62 -10.09 0.08
C ARG A 48 -10.90 -11.20 -0.94
N GLU A 49 -9.91 -11.56 -1.75
CA GLU A 49 -10.05 -12.60 -2.78
C GLU A 49 -9.77 -14.00 -2.24
N TYR A 50 -8.76 -14.17 -1.42
CA TYR A 50 -8.25 -15.47 -1.03
C TYR A 50 -8.50 -15.83 0.42
N LYS A 51 -8.77 -14.88 1.29
CA LYS A 51 -9.02 -15.10 2.71
C LYS A 51 -10.29 -14.38 3.14
N LYS A 52 -11.39 -14.76 2.55
CA LYS A 52 -12.68 -14.09 2.74
C LYS A 52 -13.17 -14.13 4.18
N VAL A 53 -12.96 -15.23 4.89
CA VAL A 53 -13.37 -15.37 6.29
C VAL A 53 -12.59 -14.39 7.16
N PHE A 54 -11.28 -14.33 6.96
CA PHE A 54 -10.42 -13.40 7.68
C PHE A 54 -10.80 -11.94 7.39
N TYR A 55 -11.04 -11.64 6.12
CA TYR A 55 -11.50 -10.31 5.71
C TYR A 55 -12.81 -9.93 6.39
N THR A 56 -13.78 -10.83 6.37
CA THR A 56 -15.09 -10.60 6.99
C THR A 56 -14.96 -10.38 8.50
N ASN A 57 -14.12 -11.17 9.18
CA ASN A 57 -13.90 -11.02 10.60
C ASN A 57 -13.30 -9.66 10.95
N LEU A 58 -12.32 -9.21 10.17
CA LEU A 58 -11.73 -7.88 10.37
C LEU A 58 -12.74 -6.77 10.11
N LEU A 59 -13.54 -6.93 9.07
CA LEU A 59 -14.55 -5.94 8.70
C LEU A 59 -15.61 -5.80 9.78
N THR A 60 -16.14 -6.92 10.27
CA THR A 60 -17.19 -6.91 11.29
C THR A 60 -16.70 -6.48 12.66
N SER A 61 -15.44 -6.76 12.99
CA SER A 61 -14.85 -6.34 14.27
C SER A 61 -14.39 -4.89 14.27
N GLY A 62 -14.40 -4.22 13.11
CA GLY A 62 -13.93 -2.85 12.97
C GLY A 62 -12.42 -2.67 13.02
N LYS A 63 -11.67 -3.76 12.88
CA LYS A 63 -10.20 -3.74 12.96
C LYS A 63 -9.50 -3.78 11.61
N LEU A 64 -10.27 -3.78 10.51
CA LEU A 64 -9.70 -3.86 9.17
C LEU A 64 -8.73 -2.72 8.89
N GLN A 65 -9.14 -1.49 9.18
CA GLN A 65 -8.33 -0.30 8.95
C GLN A 65 -7.00 -0.37 9.71
N SER A 66 -7.08 -0.70 10.99
CA SER A 66 -5.91 -0.83 11.85
C SER A 66 -4.97 -1.92 11.37
N HIS A 67 -5.52 -3.07 10.96
CA HIS A 67 -4.74 -4.17 10.41
C HIS A 67 -4.01 -3.75 9.13
N LEU A 68 -4.70 -3.09 8.20
CA LEU A 68 -4.09 -2.63 6.95
C LEU A 68 -3.01 -1.59 7.19
N ALA A 69 -3.21 -0.69 8.15
CA ALA A 69 -2.20 0.29 8.51
C ALA A 69 -0.95 -0.37 9.10
N ASP A 70 -1.12 -1.40 9.93
CA ASP A 70 0.00 -2.16 10.47
C ASP A 70 0.77 -2.89 9.38
N VAL A 71 0.07 -3.50 8.44
CA VAL A 71 0.70 -4.18 7.29
C VAL A 71 1.47 -3.17 6.44
N GLU A 72 0.88 -2.01 6.17
CA GLU A 72 1.54 -0.94 5.42
C GLU A 72 2.84 -0.53 6.09
N GLU A 73 2.82 -0.31 7.39
CA GLU A 73 4.00 0.08 8.14
C GLU A 73 5.07 -1.00 8.10
N GLN A 74 4.70 -2.25 8.33
CA GLN A 74 5.63 -3.38 8.31
C GLN A 74 6.25 -3.54 6.93
N ALA A 75 5.44 -3.47 5.88
CA ALA A 75 5.91 -3.61 4.51
C ALA A 75 6.86 -2.47 4.14
N GLN A 76 6.52 -1.25 4.51
CA GLN A 76 7.35 -0.10 4.20
C GLN A 76 8.70 -0.16 4.91
N LYS A 77 8.71 -0.55 6.17
CA LYS A 77 9.95 -0.72 6.93
C LYS A 77 10.84 -1.81 6.33
N LEU A 78 10.24 -2.93 5.98
CA LEU A 78 10.97 -4.03 5.34
C LEU A 78 11.53 -3.60 3.99
N PHE A 79 10.73 -2.93 3.20
CA PHE A 79 11.13 -2.42 1.89
C PHE A 79 12.33 -1.49 2.00
N ASP A 80 12.25 -0.49 2.88
CA ASP A 80 13.33 0.49 3.07
C ASP A 80 14.62 -0.19 3.55
N ARG A 81 14.49 -1.13 4.48
CA ARG A 81 15.63 -1.88 5.00
C ARG A 81 16.30 -2.71 3.91
N LEU A 82 15.52 -3.44 3.13
CA LEU A 82 16.06 -4.27 2.06
C LEU A 82 16.67 -3.44 0.94
N ILE A 83 16.06 -2.31 0.59
CA ILE A 83 16.62 -1.38 -0.40
C ILE A 83 18.00 -0.92 0.05
N LYS A 84 18.12 -0.49 1.30
CA LYS A 84 19.39 -0.01 1.84
C LYS A 84 20.46 -1.11 1.86
N GLN A 85 20.12 -2.28 2.36
CA GLN A 85 21.05 -3.40 2.43
C GLN A 85 21.53 -3.86 1.06
N ARG A 86 20.61 -4.01 0.11
CA ARG A 86 20.97 -4.45 -1.24
C ARG A 86 21.72 -3.39 -2.01
N ALA A 87 21.36 -2.11 -1.83
CA ALA A 87 22.07 -1.02 -2.48
C ALA A 87 23.54 -0.99 -2.03
N GLU A 88 23.78 -1.17 -0.75
CA GLU A 88 25.15 -1.24 -0.22
C GLU A 88 25.91 -2.45 -0.78
N HIS A 89 25.24 -3.61 -0.84
CA HIS A 89 25.83 -4.84 -1.33
C HIS A 89 26.16 -4.76 -2.83
N GLU A 90 25.29 -4.15 -3.62
CA GLU A 90 25.47 -4.03 -5.06
C GLU A 90 26.28 -2.81 -5.49
N GLY A 91 26.68 -1.97 -4.54
CA GLY A 91 27.45 -0.77 -4.82
C GLY A 91 26.64 0.36 -5.47
N ILE A 92 25.33 0.37 -5.27
CA ILE A 92 24.46 1.43 -5.78
C ILE A 92 24.52 2.58 -4.78
N THR A 93 25.44 3.51 -5.00
CA THR A 93 25.74 4.60 -4.06
C THR A 93 25.45 5.96 -4.67
N GLU A 94 25.51 6.99 -3.84
CA GLU A 94 25.40 8.39 -4.28
C GLU A 94 26.51 8.74 -5.27
N LYS A 95 27.67 8.13 -5.12
CA LYS A 95 28.79 8.33 -6.06
C LYS A 95 28.40 7.83 -7.45
N LEU A 96 27.77 6.66 -7.55
CA LEU A 96 27.30 6.13 -8.82
C LEU A 96 26.25 7.05 -9.43
N LYS A 97 25.36 7.57 -8.62
CA LYS A 97 24.33 8.52 -9.04
C LYS A 97 24.96 9.79 -9.64
N ALA A 98 26.03 10.31 -9.02
CA ALA A 98 26.72 11.48 -9.48
C ALA A 98 27.50 11.24 -10.77
N GLU A 99 28.17 10.09 -10.88
CA GLU A 99 29.02 9.77 -12.03
C GLU A 99 28.23 9.23 -13.22
N ARG A 100 27.26 8.36 -12.98
CA ARG A 100 26.46 7.70 -14.01
C ARG A 100 24.97 7.66 -13.62
N PRO A 101 24.26 8.78 -13.74
CA PRO A 101 22.88 8.85 -13.28
C PRO A 101 21.95 7.88 -14.00
N MET A 102 22.14 7.66 -15.29
CA MET A 102 21.28 6.72 -16.05
C MET A 102 21.45 5.28 -15.58
N LEU A 103 22.68 4.87 -15.33
CA LEU A 103 22.97 3.54 -14.81
C LEU A 103 22.42 3.38 -13.41
N TRP A 104 22.56 4.42 -12.57
CA TRP A 104 22.02 4.42 -11.20
C TRP A 104 20.51 4.25 -11.22
N ILE A 105 19.79 4.99 -12.07
CA ILE A 105 18.33 4.91 -12.21
C ILE A 105 17.91 3.49 -12.60
N GLY A 106 18.56 2.91 -13.60
CA GLY A 106 18.24 1.56 -14.07
C GLY A 106 18.45 0.51 -12.98
N ARG A 107 19.56 0.58 -12.26
CA ARG A 107 19.85 -0.35 -11.17
C ARG A 107 18.91 -0.16 -9.98
N MET A 108 18.59 1.08 -9.62
CA MET A 108 17.64 1.33 -8.54
C MET A 108 16.24 0.83 -8.87
N ASN A 109 15.79 1.01 -10.10
CA ASN A 109 14.49 0.52 -10.51
C ASN A 109 14.42 -1.01 -10.46
N ALA A 110 15.44 -1.70 -10.95
CA ALA A 110 15.52 -3.14 -10.88
C ALA A 110 15.56 -3.63 -9.43
N LEU A 111 16.31 -2.95 -8.58
CA LEU A 111 16.39 -3.26 -7.16
C LEU A 111 15.04 -3.09 -6.46
N ARG A 112 14.35 -1.99 -6.73
CA ARG A 112 13.03 -1.72 -6.15
C ARG A 112 12.01 -2.78 -6.56
N GLU A 113 12.02 -3.20 -7.81
CA GLU A 113 11.13 -4.27 -8.29
C GLU A 113 11.41 -5.58 -7.57
N ALA A 114 12.67 -5.97 -7.45
CA ALA A 114 13.06 -7.21 -6.78
C ALA A 114 12.68 -7.18 -5.30
N VAL A 115 12.93 -6.06 -4.62
CA VAL A 115 12.60 -5.92 -3.20
C VAL A 115 11.10 -5.88 -3.00
N ALA A 116 10.36 -5.19 -3.88
CA ALA A 116 8.90 -5.14 -3.81
C ALA A 116 8.30 -6.55 -3.94
N GLU A 117 8.82 -7.36 -4.83
CA GLU A 117 8.38 -8.75 -4.99
C GLU A 117 8.63 -9.56 -3.72
N THR A 118 9.79 -9.38 -3.09
CA THR A 118 10.11 -10.04 -1.82
C THR A 118 9.16 -9.61 -0.71
N VAL A 119 8.89 -8.31 -0.58
CA VAL A 119 7.99 -7.78 0.43
C VAL A 119 6.57 -8.30 0.21
N ASN A 120 6.10 -8.32 -1.04
CA ASN A 120 4.80 -8.89 -1.37
C ASN A 120 4.69 -10.35 -0.91
N ALA A 121 5.71 -11.15 -1.16
CA ALA A 121 5.72 -12.56 -0.79
C ALA A 121 5.75 -12.77 0.73
N GLU A 122 6.47 -11.93 1.47
CA GLU A 122 6.66 -12.10 2.91
C GLU A 122 5.61 -11.43 3.77
N VAL A 123 5.04 -10.31 3.34
CA VAL A 123 4.14 -9.50 4.17
C VAL A 123 2.74 -9.41 3.59
N ILE A 124 2.64 -9.22 2.28
CA ILE A 124 1.36 -8.91 1.64
C ILE A 124 0.55 -10.17 1.32
N PHE A 125 1.17 -11.17 0.74
CA PHE A 125 0.50 -12.40 0.29
C PHE A 125 0.74 -13.58 1.23
N VAL A 126 0.56 -13.33 2.50
CA VAL A 126 0.82 -14.34 3.54
C VAL A 126 -0.43 -15.12 3.91
#